data_0760f233508a56726e95981801337d2a
#
_entry.id   0760f233508a56726e95981801337d2a
#
_cell.length_a   1.000
_cell.length_b   1.000
_cell.length_c   1.000
_cell.angle_alpha   90.00
_cell.angle_beta   90.00
_cell.angle_gamma   90.00
#
_symmetry.space_group_name_H-M   'P 1'
#
loop_
_entity.id
_entity.type
_entity.pdbx_description
1 polymer ?
#
loop_
_entity_poly.entity_id
_entity_poly.type
_entity_poly.pdbx_seq_one_letter_code
_entity_poly.pdbx_strand_id
1 'polypeptide(L)'
;EEDYSHFIYSGKRQYLTLEPANKYDTSFVPKRYNKWTKYISKTAGFDLEVAKNYLRNIWNGLYEKHEILDFGAGGSKALLKNGCFKIQLTEDDTIQWYKCSKCGTLTPHNIYDCCPQGACDGKLVQASPLEEQKSNHYMNLYQELSLNPMRIKEHTAQLSPEKAKQYQEEFILKKINILSCSTTFEMGVDVGDLETVFMKNMPPSPA
;
A
#
# COMPACT_ATOMS: atom_id res chain seq x y z
N GLU A 1 10.11 18.31 15.20
CA GLU A 1 9.04 17.31 15.03
C GLU A 1 8.29 17.68 13.77
N GLU A 2 8.56 16.98 12.68
CA GLU A 2 7.81 17.15 11.43
C GLU A 2 6.42 16.52 11.63
N ASP A 3 5.40 17.33 11.43
CA ASP A 3 4.01 16.89 11.51
C ASP A 3 3.67 16.01 10.29
N TYR A 4 3.75 14.70 10.46
CA TYR A 4 3.37 13.71 9.45
C TYR A 4 1.86 13.53 9.27
N SER A 5 1.04 14.41 9.86
CA SER A 5 -0.42 14.34 9.72
C SER A 5 -0.94 14.42 8.29
N HIS A 6 -0.14 14.91 7.35
CA HIS A 6 -0.48 15.01 5.93
C HIS A 6 -0.38 13.68 5.16
N PHE A 7 0.22 12.64 5.70
CA PHE A 7 0.27 11.32 5.07
C PHE A 7 -0.99 10.48 5.30
N ILE A 8 -1.95 10.97 6.06
CA ILE A 8 -3.25 10.33 6.12
C ILE A 8 -3.98 10.65 4.82
N TYR A 9 -3.95 9.66 3.93
CA TYR A 9 -4.67 9.66 2.67
C TYR A 9 -6.04 10.33 2.82
N SER A 10 -6.41 11.23 1.91
CA SER A 10 -7.70 11.94 1.87
C SER A 10 -8.91 11.03 1.66
N GLY A 11 -8.73 9.71 1.78
CA GLY A 11 -9.79 8.72 1.83
C GLY A 11 -10.65 8.91 3.08
N LYS A 12 -11.91 8.54 2.99
CA LYS A 12 -12.87 8.55 4.09
C LYS A 12 -12.22 7.92 5.34
N ARG A 13 -12.16 8.67 6.44
CA ARG A 13 -11.64 8.17 7.72
C ARG A 13 -12.32 6.85 8.05
N GLN A 14 -11.55 5.79 8.19
CA GLN A 14 -12.09 4.49 8.60
C GLN A 14 -12.23 4.49 10.11
N TYR A 15 -13.45 4.59 10.57
CA TYR A 15 -13.75 4.44 11.97
C TYR A 15 -13.81 2.97 12.36
N LEU A 16 -13.26 2.66 13.54
CA LEU A 16 -13.39 1.36 14.17
C LEU A 16 -14.58 1.37 15.13
N THR A 17 -15.36 0.33 15.11
CA THR A 17 -16.42 0.10 16.12
C THR A 17 -16.10 -1.15 16.91
N LEU A 18 -16.51 -1.20 18.18
CA LEU A 18 -16.33 -2.44 18.93
C LEU A 18 -17.08 -3.58 18.28
N GLU A 19 -18.36 -3.40 18.04
CA GLU A 19 -19.22 -4.35 17.34
C GLU A 19 -19.89 -3.72 16.10
N PRO A 20 -20.23 -4.47 15.08
CA PRO A 20 -20.79 -3.92 13.88
C PRO A 20 -22.23 -3.42 14.10
N ALA A 21 -22.43 -2.11 14.04
CA ALA A 21 -23.76 -1.49 14.11
C ALA A 21 -24.46 -1.53 12.74
N ASN A 22 -23.71 -1.40 11.66
CA ASN A 22 -24.24 -1.46 10.30
C ASN A 22 -23.32 -2.27 9.35
N LYS A 23 -23.76 -2.46 8.09
CA LYS A 23 -23.04 -3.26 7.08
C LYS A 23 -21.67 -2.69 6.68
N TYR A 24 -21.47 -1.41 6.86
CA TYR A 24 -20.28 -0.69 6.40
C TYR A 24 -19.27 -0.40 7.51
N ASP A 25 -19.58 -0.77 8.76
CA ASP A 25 -18.67 -0.54 9.87
C ASP A 25 -17.53 -1.56 9.87
N THR A 26 -16.30 -1.07 10.05
CA THR A 26 -15.17 -1.91 10.36
C THR A 26 -15.20 -2.22 11.86
N SER A 27 -15.64 -3.42 12.21
CA SER A 27 -15.75 -3.84 13.61
C SER A 27 -14.52 -4.58 14.09
N PHE A 28 -14.12 -4.29 15.33
CA PHE A 28 -13.03 -4.99 16.00
C PHE A 28 -13.47 -6.40 16.42
N VAL A 29 -14.68 -6.50 16.95
CA VAL A 29 -15.31 -7.80 17.28
C VAL A 29 -16.34 -8.13 16.20
N PRO A 30 -16.11 -9.16 15.38
CA PRO A 30 -16.99 -9.49 14.26
C PRO A 30 -18.21 -10.31 14.68
N LYS A 31 -19.28 -10.25 13.91
CA LYS A 31 -20.44 -11.18 14.06
C LYS A 31 -20.09 -12.62 13.74
N ARG A 32 -19.27 -12.84 12.72
CA ARG A 32 -18.83 -14.16 12.22
C ARG A 32 -17.30 -14.27 12.30
N TYR A 33 -16.74 -15.43 12.02
CA TYR A 33 -15.29 -15.58 11.90
C TYR A 33 -14.68 -14.59 10.91
N ASN A 34 -13.70 -13.81 11.37
CA ASN A 34 -12.84 -12.98 10.55
C ASN A 34 -11.37 -13.42 10.70
N LYS A 35 -10.46 -12.65 10.08
CA LYS A 35 -9.02 -12.92 10.14
C LYS A 35 -8.51 -13.02 11.59
N TRP A 36 -8.93 -12.12 12.47
CA TRP A 36 -8.47 -12.05 13.86
C TRP A 36 -9.00 -13.21 14.71
N THR A 37 -10.30 -13.45 14.67
CA THR A 37 -10.89 -14.56 15.44
C THR A 37 -10.39 -15.91 14.96
N LYS A 38 -10.19 -16.09 13.63
CA LYS A 38 -9.58 -17.32 13.09
C LYS A 38 -8.15 -17.52 13.58
N TYR A 39 -7.37 -16.43 13.63
CA TYR A 39 -6.00 -16.51 14.13
C TYR A 39 -5.96 -16.86 15.62
N ILE A 40 -6.79 -16.20 16.44
CA ILE A 40 -6.90 -16.49 17.87
C ILE A 40 -7.36 -17.93 18.10
N SER A 41 -8.39 -18.38 17.39
CA SER A 41 -8.87 -19.78 17.50
C SER A 41 -7.78 -20.78 17.15
N LYS A 42 -7.00 -20.50 16.10
CA LYS A 42 -5.92 -21.38 15.65
C LYS A 42 -4.74 -21.43 16.61
N THR A 43 -4.36 -20.27 17.19
CA THR A 43 -3.19 -20.20 18.08
C THR A 43 -3.50 -20.63 19.50
N ALA A 44 -4.68 -20.32 20.02
CA ALA A 44 -5.07 -20.56 21.41
C ALA A 44 -6.08 -21.72 21.59
N GLY A 45 -6.60 -22.27 20.48
CA GLY A 45 -7.61 -23.31 20.54
C GLY A 45 -9.00 -22.83 21.00
N PHE A 46 -9.27 -21.52 20.95
CA PHE A 46 -10.52 -20.95 21.43
C PHE A 46 -11.65 -21.12 20.40
N ASP A 47 -12.86 -21.31 20.88
CA ASP A 47 -14.05 -21.17 20.05
C ASP A 47 -14.31 -19.69 19.68
N LEU A 48 -15.33 -19.46 18.84
CA LEU A 48 -15.64 -18.11 18.34
C LEU A 48 -16.02 -17.14 19.47
N GLU A 49 -16.81 -17.58 20.44
CA GLU A 49 -17.28 -16.68 21.50
C GLU A 49 -16.17 -16.31 22.48
N VAL A 50 -15.31 -17.26 22.81
CA VAL A 50 -14.10 -17.01 23.63
C VAL A 50 -13.15 -16.09 22.87
N ALA A 51 -12.93 -16.30 21.57
CA ALA A 51 -12.10 -15.43 20.74
C ALA A 51 -12.68 -13.99 20.67
N LYS A 52 -14.00 -13.82 20.57
CA LYS A 52 -14.65 -12.51 20.62
C LYS A 52 -14.48 -11.82 21.98
N ASN A 53 -14.64 -12.55 23.06
CA ASN A 53 -14.42 -12.02 24.42
C ASN A 53 -12.95 -11.57 24.61
N TYR A 54 -12.01 -12.33 24.06
CA TYR A 54 -10.60 -11.94 24.05
C TYR A 54 -10.38 -10.62 23.30
N LEU A 55 -11.01 -10.46 22.13
CA LEU A 55 -10.95 -9.19 21.39
C LEU A 55 -11.61 -8.02 22.15
N ARG A 56 -12.72 -8.26 22.87
CA ARG A 56 -13.32 -7.21 23.74
C ARG A 56 -12.35 -6.77 24.82
N ASN A 57 -11.66 -7.71 25.45
CA ASN A 57 -10.66 -7.39 26.47
C ASN A 57 -9.49 -6.59 25.90
N ILE A 58 -9.03 -6.93 24.69
CA ILE A 58 -8.01 -6.13 23.98
C ILE A 58 -8.54 -4.72 23.73
N TRP A 59 -9.75 -4.56 23.22
CA TRP A 59 -10.37 -3.25 22.97
C TRP A 59 -10.41 -2.40 24.22
N ASN A 60 -10.89 -2.96 25.34
CA ASN A 60 -10.93 -2.27 26.61
C ASN A 60 -9.52 -1.86 27.09
N GLY A 61 -8.54 -2.74 26.90
CA GLY A 61 -7.15 -2.42 27.19
C GLY A 61 -6.60 -1.27 26.35
N LEU A 62 -6.91 -1.25 25.05
CA LEU A 62 -6.50 -0.16 24.13
C LEU A 62 -7.17 1.18 24.50
N TYR A 63 -8.37 1.15 25.03
CA TYR A 63 -9.11 2.34 25.45
C TYR A 63 -8.70 2.80 26.87
N GLU A 64 -8.84 1.93 27.86
CA GLU A 64 -8.71 2.31 29.28
C GLU A 64 -7.26 2.41 29.77
N LYS A 65 -6.38 1.50 29.30
CA LYS A 65 -5.00 1.42 29.79
C LYS A 65 -3.99 2.17 28.92
N HIS A 66 -4.20 2.14 27.63
CA HIS A 66 -3.20 2.65 26.67
C HIS A 66 -3.63 3.93 26.00
N GLU A 67 -4.90 4.35 26.15
CA GLU A 67 -5.45 5.58 25.57
C GLU A 67 -5.18 5.73 24.07
N ILE A 68 -5.09 4.59 23.33
CA ILE A 68 -4.76 4.55 21.90
C ILE A 68 -5.97 4.89 21.03
N LEU A 69 -7.18 4.69 21.57
CA LEU A 69 -8.42 4.96 20.86
C LEU A 69 -8.96 6.35 21.20
N ASP A 70 -9.34 7.10 20.18
CA ASP A 70 -10.03 8.38 20.29
C ASP A 70 -11.47 8.21 19.81
N PHE A 71 -12.43 8.47 20.71
CA PHE A 71 -13.85 8.42 20.40
C PHE A 71 -14.34 9.82 20.05
N GLY A 72 -14.80 9.98 18.81
CA GLY A 72 -15.49 11.21 18.41
C GLY A 72 -16.76 11.49 19.24
N ALA A 73 -17.35 12.65 19.05
CA ALA A 73 -18.48 13.20 19.82
C ALA A 73 -19.69 12.26 20.00
N GLY A 74 -19.79 11.15 19.27
CA GLY A 74 -20.87 10.16 19.39
C GLY A 74 -20.53 8.92 20.23
N GLY A 75 -19.32 8.77 20.75
CA GLY A 75 -18.90 7.68 21.65
C GLY A 75 -18.90 6.26 21.09
N SER A 76 -19.42 6.04 19.87
CA SER A 76 -19.60 4.71 19.30
C SER A 76 -18.55 4.33 18.26
N LYS A 77 -17.80 5.30 17.74
CA LYS A 77 -16.80 5.12 16.68
C LYS A 77 -15.46 5.65 17.15
N ALA A 78 -14.44 4.80 17.09
CA ALA A 78 -13.10 5.15 17.49
C ALA A 78 -12.18 5.36 16.29
N LEU A 79 -11.22 6.24 16.45
CA LEU A 79 -10.05 6.38 15.60
C LEU A 79 -8.82 6.02 16.42
N LEU A 80 -7.79 5.51 15.76
CA LEU A 80 -6.47 5.40 16.38
C LEU A 80 -5.85 6.79 16.48
N LYS A 81 -5.34 7.15 17.64
CA LYS A 81 -4.64 8.43 17.84
C LYS A 81 -3.35 8.45 17.02
N ASN A 82 -3.09 9.50 16.28
CA ASN A 82 -1.93 9.61 15.39
C ASN A 82 -0.58 9.45 16.12
N GLY A 83 -0.46 9.97 17.34
CA GLY A 83 0.76 9.88 18.15
C GLY A 83 1.08 8.48 18.72
N CYS A 84 0.21 7.47 18.49
CA CYS A 84 0.40 6.12 19.03
C CYS A 84 1.30 5.25 18.16
N PHE A 85 1.67 5.70 16.96
CA PHE A 85 2.49 4.94 16.02
C PHE A 85 3.86 5.56 15.89
N LYS A 86 4.87 4.71 15.97
CA LYS A 86 6.26 5.08 15.71
C LYS A 86 6.79 4.22 14.59
N ILE A 87 7.33 4.86 13.57
CA ILE A 87 8.06 4.16 12.51
C ILE A 87 9.52 4.11 12.94
N GLN A 88 10.08 2.92 12.99
CA GLN A 88 11.47 2.70 13.30
C GLN A 88 12.13 1.95 12.15
N LEU A 89 13.17 2.53 11.59
CA LEU A 89 14.05 1.82 10.67
C LEU A 89 14.85 0.80 11.48
N THR A 90 14.87 -0.43 11.02
CA THR A 90 15.64 -1.51 11.65
C THR A 90 16.68 -2.01 10.66
N GLU A 91 17.87 -2.26 11.17
CA GLU A 91 18.88 -3.03 10.44
C GLU A 91 18.46 -4.50 10.42
N ASP A 92 18.84 -5.23 9.37
CA ASP A 92 18.32 -6.58 9.08
C ASP A 92 18.47 -7.58 10.21
N ASP A 93 19.51 -7.44 11.04
CA ASP A 93 19.83 -8.40 12.08
C ASP A 93 19.11 -8.13 13.41
N THR A 94 18.34 -7.05 13.52
CA THR A 94 17.69 -6.65 14.78
C THR A 94 16.32 -7.27 14.99
N ILE A 95 15.67 -7.73 13.93
CA ILE A 95 14.33 -8.34 13.99
C ILE A 95 14.36 -9.70 13.33
N GLN A 96 13.95 -10.73 14.07
CA GLN A 96 13.75 -12.06 13.51
C GLN A 96 12.50 -12.09 12.64
N TRP A 97 12.67 -12.50 11.39
CA TRP A 97 11.56 -12.68 10.43
C TRP A 97 11.23 -14.14 10.20
N TYR A 98 9.99 -14.36 9.82
CA TYR A 98 9.43 -15.68 9.52
C TYR A 98 8.65 -15.64 8.22
N LYS A 99 8.72 -16.74 7.48
CA LYS A 99 7.95 -16.97 6.25
C LYS A 99 7.02 -18.15 6.43
N CYS A 100 5.79 -18.00 5.97
CA CYS A 100 4.87 -19.13 5.96
C CYS A 100 5.24 -20.11 4.84
N SER A 101 5.40 -21.38 5.20
CA SER A 101 5.75 -22.46 4.26
C SER A 101 4.68 -22.73 3.20
N LYS A 102 3.43 -22.26 3.40
CA LYS A 102 2.31 -22.53 2.48
C LYS A 102 1.92 -21.30 1.64
N CYS A 103 1.75 -20.14 2.25
CA CYS A 103 1.28 -18.94 1.55
C CYS A 103 2.37 -17.89 1.31
N GLY A 104 3.60 -18.11 1.78
CA GLY A 104 4.72 -17.18 1.58
C GLY A 104 4.64 -15.87 2.39
N THR A 105 3.62 -15.67 3.23
CA THR A 105 3.52 -14.45 4.05
C THR A 105 4.73 -14.29 4.93
N LEU A 106 5.39 -13.12 4.83
CA LEU A 106 6.47 -12.70 5.73
C LEU A 106 5.89 -11.95 6.93
N THR A 107 6.43 -12.21 8.12
CA THR A 107 6.00 -11.57 9.36
C THR A 107 7.14 -11.57 10.40
N PRO A 108 7.30 -10.49 11.19
CA PRO A 108 8.20 -10.51 12.33
C PRO A 108 7.56 -11.15 13.58
N HIS A 109 6.27 -11.49 13.52
CA HIS A 109 5.54 -12.06 14.65
C HIS A 109 5.34 -13.55 14.49
N ASN A 110 5.85 -14.30 15.44
CA ASN A 110 5.68 -15.74 15.51
C ASN A 110 4.96 -16.14 16.81
N ILE A 111 3.75 -16.67 16.68
CA ILE A 111 2.98 -17.24 17.79
C ILE A 111 2.72 -18.71 17.46
N TYR A 112 3.40 -19.60 18.16
CA TYR A 112 3.30 -21.07 18.00
C TYR A 112 3.45 -21.52 16.53
N ASP A 113 4.34 -20.90 15.77
CA ASP A 113 4.59 -21.17 14.36
C ASP A 113 3.34 -21.08 13.47
N CYS A 114 2.30 -20.41 13.92
CA CYS A 114 1.05 -20.28 13.19
C CYS A 114 1.10 -19.11 12.20
N CYS A 115 0.74 -19.37 10.93
CA CYS A 115 0.61 -18.32 9.92
C CYS A 115 -0.47 -17.30 10.34
N PRO A 116 -0.20 -15.97 10.26
CA PRO A 116 -1.17 -14.93 10.62
C PRO A 116 -2.33 -14.78 9.61
N GLN A 117 -2.26 -15.45 8.46
CA GLN A 117 -3.37 -15.50 7.52
C GLN A 117 -4.44 -16.46 8.04
N GLY A 118 -5.63 -15.95 8.34
CA GLY A 118 -6.69 -16.71 9.00
C GLY A 118 -7.19 -17.96 8.24
N ALA A 119 -7.01 -18.00 6.91
CA ALA A 119 -7.39 -19.13 6.07
C ALA A 119 -6.24 -20.10 5.77
N CYS A 120 -5.02 -19.81 6.25
CA CYS A 120 -3.82 -20.59 5.97
C CYS A 120 -3.41 -21.41 7.19
N ASP A 121 -3.22 -22.71 7.01
CA ASP A 121 -2.75 -23.66 8.00
C ASP A 121 -1.24 -23.97 7.91
N GLY A 122 -0.51 -23.16 7.11
CA GLY A 122 0.94 -23.27 6.99
C GLY A 122 1.68 -22.89 8.27
N LYS A 123 2.88 -23.43 8.43
CA LYS A 123 3.77 -23.12 9.56
C LYS A 123 4.75 -22.01 9.20
N LEU A 124 5.10 -21.22 10.18
CA LEU A 124 6.14 -20.21 10.07
C LEU A 124 7.51 -20.86 10.24
N VAL A 125 8.42 -20.53 9.34
CA VAL A 125 9.84 -20.90 9.41
C VAL A 125 10.67 -19.62 9.36
N GLN A 126 11.82 -19.64 10.02
CA GLN A 126 12.74 -18.51 10.02
C GLN A 126 13.15 -18.16 8.60
N ALA A 127 13.17 -16.87 8.27
CA ALA A 127 13.50 -16.38 6.95
C ALA A 127 14.22 -15.02 7.02
N SER A 128 15.00 -14.71 6.00
CA SER A 128 15.57 -13.39 5.80
C SER A 128 14.74 -12.63 4.76
N PRO A 129 14.17 -11.47 5.08
CA PRO A 129 13.41 -10.67 4.12
C PRO A 129 14.24 -10.26 2.91
N LEU A 130 15.52 -9.96 3.08
CA LEU A 130 16.42 -9.60 1.98
C LEU A 130 16.59 -10.75 0.99
N GLU A 131 16.85 -11.96 1.49
CA GLU A 131 16.98 -13.14 0.63
C GLU A 131 15.69 -13.41 -0.15
N GLU A 132 14.54 -13.30 0.53
CA GLU A 132 13.23 -13.49 -0.08
C GLU A 132 12.87 -12.40 -1.11
N GLN A 133 13.46 -11.23 -0.99
CA GLN A 133 13.19 -10.10 -1.87
C GLN A 133 14.22 -9.93 -3.00
N LYS A 134 15.31 -10.68 -3.02
CA LYS A 134 16.33 -10.62 -4.08
C LYS A 134 15.77 -10.76 -5.49
N SER A 135 14.69 -11.49 -5.66
CA SER A 135 13.99 -11.66 -6.93
C SER A 135 12.83 -10.68 -7.14
N ASN A 136 12.61 -9.74 -6.22
CA ASN A 136 11.50 -8.81 -6.31
C ASN A 136 11.84 -7.71 -7.34
N HIS A 137 11.06 -7.68 -8.43
CA HIS A 137 11.23 -6.73 -9.51
C HIS A 137 11.27 -5.26 -9.02
N TYR A 138 10.40 -4.88 -8.09
CA TYR A 138 10.35 -3.50 -7.58
C TYR A 138 11.56 -3.16 -6.71
N MET A 139 12.05 -4.09 -5.90
CA MET A 139 13.28 -3.90 -5.14
C MET A 139 14.45 -3.63 -6.06
N ASN A 140 14.62 -4.46 -7.10
CA ASN A 140 15.69 -4.30 -8.08
C ASN A 140 15.56 -2.97 -8.83
N LEU A 141 14.33 -2.56 -9.23
CA LEU A 141 14.08 -1.26 -9.81
C LEU A 141 14.56 -0.11 -8.93
N TYR A 142 14.24 -0.13 -7.64
CA TYR A 142 14.64 0.95 -6.72
C TYR A 142 16.13 0.93 -6.37
N GLN A 143 16.79 -0.22 -6.44
CA GLN A 143 18.21 -0.36 -6.15
C GLN A 143 19.10 -0.11 -7.36
N GLU A 144 18.68 -0.54 -8.55
CA GLU A 144 19.51 -0.55 -9.76
C GLU A 144 19.25 0.65 -10.67
N LEU A 145 18.02 1.19 -10.68
CA LEU A 145 17.69 2.31 -11.54
C LEU A 145 18.06 3.65 -10.90
N SER A 146 18.94 4.38 -11.57
CA SER A 146 19.15 5.79 -11.25
C SER A 146 17.86 6.58 -11.55
N LEU A 147 17.47 7.45 -10.63
CA LEU A 147 16.36 8.37 -10.85
C LEU A 147 16.73 9.37 -11.95
N ASN A 148 16.14 9.20 -13.11
CA ASN A 148 16.23 10.21 -14.16
C ASN A 148 15.18 11.30 -13.92
N PRO A 149 15.56 12.57 -13.87
CA PRO A 149 14.60 13.65 -13.69
C PRO A 149 13.59 13.66 -14.84
N MET A 150 12.32 13.73 -14.49
CA MET A 150 11.24 13.84 -15.47
C MET A 150 11.28 15.23 -16.12
N ARG A 151 11.51 15.28 -17.42
CA ARG A 151 11.53 16.49 -18.24
C ARG A 151 10.41 16.40 -19.24
N ILE A 152 9.27 16.99 -18.88
CA ILE A 152 8.04 16.97 -19.66
C ILE A 152 7.91 18.28 -20.47
N LYS A 153 7.49 18.15 -21.72
CA LYS A 153 6.95 19.26 -22.52
C LYS A 153 5.60 18.86 -23.10
N GLU A 154 4.75 19.85 -23.23
CA GLU A 154 3.44 19.69 -23.86
C GLU A 154 3.54 20.07 -25.33
N HIS A 155 3.04 19.20 -26.23
CA HIS A 155 2.96 19.44 -27.65
C HIS A 155 1.49 19.48 -28.08
N THR A 156 0.97 20.69 -28.20
CA THR A 156 -0.43 20.96 -28.56
C THR A 156 -0.55 21.83 -29.77
N ALA A 157 -1.74 21.92 -30.39
CA ALA A 157 -2.02 22.78 -31.50
C ALA A 157 -1.89 24.32 -31.20
N GLN A 158 -1.73 24.65 -29.91
CA GLN A 158 -1.55 26.02 -29.44
C GLN A 158 -0.09 26.53 -29.55
N LEU A 159 0.84 25.58 -29.78
CA LEU A 159 2.24 25.97 -29.97
C LEU A 159 2.48 26.59 -31.33
N SER A 160 3.40 27.57 -31.40
CA SER A 160 3.88 28.04 -32.70
C SER A 160 4.65 26.90 -33.40
N PRO A 161 4.64 26.86 -34.75
CA PRO A 161 5.37 25.84 -35.51
C PRO A 161 6.85 25.70 -35.10
N GLU A 162 7.50 26.83 -34.81
CA GLU A 162 8.91 26.86 -34.41
C GLU A 162 9.11 26.18 -33.07
N LYS A 163 8.24 26.43 -32.05
CA LYS A 163 8.30 25.78 -30.74
C LYS A 163 7.96 24.32 -30.84
N ALA A 164 6.97 23.95 -31.63
CA ALA A 164 6.61 22.55 -31.85
C ALA A 164 7.80 21.75 -32.40
N LYS A 165 8.46 22.27 -33.40
CA LYS A 165 9.67 21.71 -34.02
C LYS A 165 10.82 21.61 -32.98
N GLN A 166 11.05 22.70 -32.25
CA GLN A 166 12.07 22.71 -31.19
C GLN A 166 11.85 21.58 -30.16
N TYR A 167 10.61 21.37 -29.67
CA TYR A 167 10.32 20.31 -28.67
C TYR A 167 10.46 18.92 -29.25
N GLN A 168 10.15 18.72 -30.55
CA GLN A 168 10.42 17.46 -31.24
C GLN A 168 11.93 17.17 -31.31
N GLU A 169 12.73 18.13 -31.71
CA GLU A 169 14.19 18.03 -31.76
C GLU A 169 14.78 17.74 -30.35
N GLU A 170 14.31 18.46 -29.34
CA GLU A 170 14.74 18.24 -27.95
C GLU A 170 14.36 16.85 -27.45
N PHE A 171 13.22 16.28 -27.89
CA PHE A 171 12.80 14.93 -27.57
C PHE A 171 13.67 13.87 -28.27
N ILE A 172 13.91 14.03 -29.59
CA ILE A 172 14.81 13.16 -30.37
C ILE A 172 16.22 13.16 -29.76
N LEU A 173 16.70 14.33 -29.33
CA LEU A 173 18.00 14.49 -28.68
C LEU A 173 18.03 14.05 -27.21
N LYS A 174 16.93 13.46 -26.69
CA LYS A 174 16.78 13.04 -25.28
C LYS A 174 17.00 14.14 -24.24
N LYS A 175 16.88 15.41 -24.63
CA LYS A 175 16.90 16.57 -23.72
C LYS A 175 15.63 16.66 -22.90
N ILE A 176 14.50 16.27 -23.47
CA ILE A 176 13.23 15.96 -22.81
C ILE A 176 12.95 14.46 -22.96
N ASN A 177 12.39 13.85 -21.93
CA ASN A 177 12.13 12.42 -21.93
C ASN A 177 10.63 12.07 -21.94
N ILE A 178 9.77 13.06 -21.84
CA ILE A 178 8.32 12.89 -21.97
C ILE A 178 7.75 14.01 -22.84
N LEU A 179 6.98 13.62 -23.85
CA LEU A 179 6.22 14.52 -24.67
C LEU A 179 4.72 14.25 -24.49
N SER A 180 4.01 15.22 -23.91
CA SER A 180 2.55 15.12 -23.73
C SER A 180 1.87 15.71 -24.95
N CYS A 181 1.19 14.87 -25.73
CA CYS A 181 0.58 15.27 -26.99
C CYS A 181 -0.95 15.27 -26.90
N SER A 182 -1.60 16.25 -27.52
CA SER A 182 -3.02 16.20 -27.83
C SER A 182 -3.26 15.45 -29.15
N THR A 183 -4.54 15.29 -29.55
CA THR A 183 -4.95 14.63 -30.81
C THR A 183 -4.41 15.25 -32.10
N THR A 184 -3.68 16.33 -32.00
CA THR A 184 -3.07 17.07 -33.10
C THR A 184 -1.65 16.60 -33.46
N PHE A 185 -1.21 15.48 -32.89
CA PHE A 185 0.03 14.86 -33.35
C PHE A 185 -0.29 14.18 -34.69
N GLU A 186 -0.02 14.87 -35.79
CA GLU A 186 -0.36 14.39 -37.11
C GLU A 186 0.50 13.20 -37.52
N MET A 187 -0.08 12.30 -38.31
CA MET A 187 0.67 11.19 -38.93
C MET A 187 1.85 11.74 -39.73
N GLY A 188 3.03 11.17 -39.51
CA GLY A 188 4.25 11.53 -40.21
C GLY A 188 5.23 12.39 -39.45
N VAL A 189 4.98 12.67 -38.17
CA VAL A 189 5.98 13.32 -37.32
C VAL A 189 6.96 12.24 -36.85
N ASP A 190 8.19 12.35 -37.31
CA ASP A 190 9.28 11.50 -36.79
C ASP A 190 9.66 11.96 -35.39
N VAL A 191 9.45 11.11 -34.41
CA VAL A 191 9.81 11.35 -33.02
C VAL A 191 10.99 10.49 -32.56
N GLY A 192 11.63 9.78 -33.47
CA GLY A 192 12.73 8.86 -33.18
C GLY A 192 12.25 7.58 -32.48
N ASP A 193 13.17 6.96 -31.75
CA ASP A 193 12.88 5.71 -31.02
C ASP A 193 12.02 5.96 -29.78
N LEU A 194 10.77 5.48 -29.83
CA LEU A 194 9.85 5.53 -28.71
C LEU A 194 9.97 4.27 -27.86
N GLU A 195 10.26 4.41 -26.58
CA GLU A 195 10.30 3.28 -25.66
C GLU A 195 8.91 2.94 -25.10
N THR A 196 8.07 3.94 -24.87
CA THR A 196 6.74 3.77 -24.27
C THR A 196 5.75 4.79 -24.76
N VAL A 197 4.53 4.37 -25.02
CA VAL A 197 3.40 5.24 -25.37
C VAL A 197 2.27 5.04 -24.38
N PHE A 198 1.85 6.11 -23.70
CA PHE A 198 0.66 6.12 -22.86
C PHE A 198 -0.49 6.80 -23.59
N MET A 199 -1.56 6.04 -23.83
CA MET A 199 -2.79 6.57 -24.42
C MET A 199 -3.85 6.73 -23.34
N LYS A 200 -4.40 7.95 -23.20
CA LYS A 200 -5.52 8.19 -22.28
C LYS A 200 -6.79 7.47 -22.75
N ASN A 201 -7.00 7.42 -24.05
CA ASN A 201 -8.13 6.71 -24.68
C ASN A 201 -7.59 5.91 -25.87
N MET A 202 -8.13 4.73 -26.10
CA MET A 202 -7.85 3.98 -27.31
C MET A 202 -8.47 4.72 -28.51
N PRO A 203 -7.79 4.84 -29.66
CA PRO A 203 -8.39 5.35 -30.88
C PRO A 203 -9.54 4.41 -31.30
N PRO A 204 -10.60 4.95 -31.92
CA PRO A 204 -11.79 4.17 -32.29
C PRO A 204 -11.53 3.13 -33.39
N SER A 205 -10.49 3.28 -34.15
CA SER A 205 -10.01 2.27 -35.11
C SER A 205 -8.49 2.36 -35.25
N PRO A 206 -7.80 1.24 -35.51
CA PRO A 206 -6.39 1.31 -35.91
C PRO A 206 -6.30 2.06 -37.23
N ALA A 207 -5.33 2.96 -37.31
CA ALA A 207 -5.03 3.66 -38.56
C ALA A 207 -4.39 2.71 -39.58
#